data_271a7de6bebecee9ecf2f2cb56d57296
#
_entry.id   271a7de6bebecee9ecf2f2cb56d57296
#
_cell.length_a   1.000
_cell.length_b   1.000
_cell.length_c   1.000
_cell.angle_alpha   90.00
_cell.angle_beta   90.00
_cell.angle_gamma   90.00
#
_symmetry.space_group_name_H-M   'P 1'
#
loop_
_entity.id
_entity.type
_entity.pdbx_description
1 polymer ?
#
loop_
_entity_poly.entity_id
_entity_poly.type
_entity_poly.pdbx_seq_one_letter_code
_entity_poly.pdbx_strand_id
1 'polypeptide(L)'
;MLGMLLFLSVLLDSSYCLSEKGRIALTKAYGGIDIDKRHERLKNLGLKTLGPKAMSEKATVSSKAKTGENIPADKGSITEVNQREGIDEYLFDGDMLLTNEQLAAFENNLGDQTRQKRQIATYAKPWPNKKLFYYFDDTITAENQAYVRKQLKYLSDRTCITFVENATATNRVKVVDGTGCFGAVGMIGGEQTLSLANGCFIVGTVAHEFMHALGAVHMHARHDRDKYIRVNLTNVPAERVQNFNKENNTIIYTPYEYGSVMQYPSSAFATSGHSMVPLTAGYARTMGAQAISFYDIRMINWFYKCNAPCNGLKTTAKCVNGGVPNPRACATCICPNGYGGTLCGQRKAGCGATLAAGTAWKSRNITVGSTATTIVRDAYSMCTDWITAPAGKKIQFRVTALVNVQCQDTCFPNAIEAKVLLDKAMTSPRICCPGQLNQIRVSNINPTPVVVYSIYYASSYTYQYRYI
;
A
#
# COMPACT_ATOMS: atom_id res chain seq x y z
N MET A 1 20.51 -22.68 -60.82
CA MET A 1 19.38 -21.91 -60.28
C MET A 1 19.20 -22.32 -58.81
N LEU A 2 19.79 -21.57 -57.88
CA LEU A 2 19.71 -21.83 -56.45
C LEU A 2 18.66 -20.85 -55.91
N GLY A 3 17.54 -21.39 -55.45
CA GLY A 3 16.49 -20.61 -54.79
C GLY A 3 16.86 -20.31 -53.33
N MET A 4 17.10 -19.07 -53.04
CA MET A 4 17.37 -18.56 -51.69
C MET A 4 16.03 -18.33 -50.98
N LEU A 5 15.66 -19.23 -50.07
CA LEU A 5 14.55 -19.08 -49.15
C LEU A 5 14.93 -18.06 -48.12
N LEU A 6 14.37 -16.84 -48.20
CA LEU A 6 14.39 -15.86 -47.14
C LEU A 6 13.48 -16.33 -46.00
N PHE A 7 14.06 -16.79 -44.90
CA PHE A 7 13.37 -16.88 -43.62
C PHE A 7 13.19 -15.46 -43.06
N LEU A 8 12.00 -14.90 -43.20
CA LEU A 8 11.62 -13.77 -42.36
C LEU A 8 11.49 -14.26 -40.91
N SER A 9 12.51 -14.04 -40.11
CA SER A 9 12.39 -14.10 -38.66
C SER A 9 11.57 -12.90 -38.22
N VAL A 10 10.26 -13.11 -38.00
CA VAL A 10 9.46 -12.20 -37.21
C VAL A 10 10.03 -12.22 -35.81
N LEU A 11 10.87 -11.25 -35.47
CA LEU A 11 11.19 -10.92 -34.10
C LEU A 11 9.88 -10.52 -33.44
N LEU A 12 9.24 -11.46 -32.75
CA LEU A 12 8.19 -11.18 -31.79
C LEU A 12 8.83 -10.32 -30.70
N ASP A 13 8.60 -9.03 -30.82
CA ASP A 13 8.85 -8.06 -29.76
C ASP A 13 8.03 -8.55 -28.57
N SER A 14 8.70 -9.03 -27.53
CA SER A 14 8.05 -9.45 -26.29
C SER A 14 7.67 -8.20 -25.47
N SER A 15 6.89 -7.31 -26.06
CA SER A 15 6.06 -6.39 -25.31
C SER A 15 5.08 -7.24 -24.50
N TYR A 16 4.93 -6.95 -23.22
CA TYR A 16 3.98 -7.62 -22.33
C TYR A 16 2.56 -7.46 -22.91
N CYS A 17 2.19 -8.38 -23.78
CA CYS A 17 0.85 -8.41 -24.37
C CYS A 17 -0.09 -9.03 -23.34
N LEU A 18 -1.30 -8.48 -23.22
CA LEU A 18 -2.36 -9.06 -22.39
C LEU A 18 -2.49 -10.56 -22.68
N SER A 19 -2.27 -11.39 -21.65
CA SER A 19 -2.41 -12.83 -21.79
C SER A 19 -3.88 -13.20 -22.10
N GLU A 20 -4.11 -14.32 -22.79
CA GLU A 20 -5.47 -14.80 -23.04
C GLU A 20 -6.25 -15.01 -21.73
N LYS A 21 -5.58 -15.54 -20.70
CA LYS A 21 -6.16 -15.67 -19.36
C LYS A 21 -6.52 -14.31 -18.77
N GLY A 22 -5.66 -13.30 -18.93
CA GLY A 22 -5.92 -11.91 -18.52
C GLY A 22 -7.12 -11.31 -19.25
N ARG A 23 -7.20 -11.52 -20.55
CA ARG A 23 -8.32 -11.05 -21.38
C ARG A 23 -9.65 -11.62 -20.91
N ILE A 24 -9.72 -12.92 -20.71
CA ILE A 24 -10.92 -13.61 -20.20
C ILE A 24 -11.30 -13.07 -18.81
N ALA A 25 -10.33 -12.95 -17.91
CA ALA A 25 -10.55 -12.48 -16.54
C ALA A 25 -11.10 -11.04 -16.51
N LEU A 26 -10.49 -10.13 -17.28
CA LEU A 26 -10.94 -8.74 -17.36
C LEU A 26 -12.31 -8.60 -18.03
N THR A 27 -12.55 -9.33 -19.16
CA THR A 27 -13.86 -9.31 -19.83
C THR A 27 -14.97 -9.75 -18.85
N LYS A 28 -14.72 -10.80 -18.08
CA LYS A 28 -15.67 -11.27 -17.06
C LYS A 28 -15.83 -10.25 -15.92
N ALA A 29 -14.75 -9.68 -15.43
CA ALA A 29 -14.77 -8.70 -14.34
C ALA A 29 -15.48 -7.40 -14.72
N TYR A 30 -15.37 -6.99 -15.99
CA TYR A 30 -16.09 -5.83 -16.55
C TYR A 30 -17.52 -6.15 -17.01
N GLY A 31 -18.03 -7.38 -16.80
CA GLY A 31 -19.40 -7.74 -17.20
C GLY A 31 -19.61 -7.80 -18.72
N GLY A 32 -18.60 -8.20 -19.49
CA GLY A 32 -18.66 -8.33 -20.95
C GLY A 32 -18.42 -7.02 -21.72
N ILE A 33 -17.95 -5.96 -21.06
CA ILE A 33 -17.52 -4.72 -21.75
C ILE A 33 -16.33 -5.03 -22.66
N ASP A 34 -16.29 -4.39 -23.83
CA ASP A 34 -15.16 -4.43 -24.75
C ASP A 34 -13.92 -3.80 -24.09
N ILE A 35 -12.98 -4.65 -23.66
CA ILE A 35 -11.80 -4.23 -22.91
C ILE A 35 -10.81 -3.46 -23.78
N ASP A 36 -10.77 -3.67 -25.10
CA ASP A 36 -9.86 -2.94 -25.99
C ASP A 36 -10.34 -1.50 -26.17
N LYS A 37 -11.65 -1.27 -26.30
CA LYS A 37 -12.22 0.09 -26.24
C LYS A 37 -11.99 0.74 -24.87
N ARG A 38 -12.01 -0.07 -23.82
CA ARG A 38 -11.70 0.41 -22.47
C ARG A 38 -10.26 0.88 -22.34
N HIS A 39 -9.32 0.09 -22.85
CA HIS A 39 -7.89 0.43 -22.88
C HIS A 39 -7.65 1.73 -23.66
N GLU A 40 -8.20 1.85 -24.88
CA GLU A 40 -8.11 3.08 -25.66
C GLU A 40 -8.67 4.30 -24.91
N ARG A 41 -9.76 4.14 -24.17
CA ARG A 41 -10.35 5.20 -23.37
C ARG A 41 -9.43 5.64 -22.21
N LEU A 42 -8.80 4.68 -21.51
CA LEU A 42 -7.82 4.97 -20.45
C LEU A 42 -6.57 5.66 -21.00
N LYS A 43 -6.06 5.21 -22.15
CA LYS A 43 -4.93 5.83 -22.83
C LYS A 43 -5.22 7.27 -23.25
N ASN A 44 -6.39 7.53 -23.83
CA ASN A 44 -6.85 8.87 -24.19
C ASN A 44 -6.99 9.79 -22.95
N LEU A 45 -7.35 9.23 -21.81
CA LEU A 45 -7.39 9.93 -20.55
C LEU A 45 -6.00 10.43 -20.13
N GLY A 46 -4.98 9.56 -20.24
CA GLY A 46 -3.57 9.91 -19.99
C GLY A 46 -3.09 11.04 -20.89
N LEU A 47 -3.40 10.97 -22.18
CA LEU A 47 -3.06 12.04 -23.14
C LEU A 47 -3.67 13.40 -22.78
N LYS A 48 -4.92 13.42 -22.35
CA LYS A 48 -5.64 14.65 -21.96
C LYS A 48 -5.06 15.29 -20.69
N THR A 49 -4.62 14.48 -19.74
CA THR A 49 -4.21 14.98 -18.42
C THR A 49 -2.73 15.33 -18.33
N LEU A 50 -1.86 14.58 -18.99
CA LEU A 50 -0.40 14.70 -18.89
C LEU A 50 0.23 15.29 -20.15
N GLY A 51 -0.55 15.44 -21.21
CA GLY A 51 -0.16 16.02 -22.49
C GLY A 51 0.64 15.07 -23.41
N PRO A 52 0.72 15.36 -24.71
CA PRO A 52 1.31 14.46 -25.71
C PRO A 52 2.83 14.24 -25.53
N LYS A 53 3.56 15.18 -24.91
CA LYS A 53 5.01 15.02 -24.64
C LYS A 53 5.29 13.88 -23.65
N ALA A 54 4.43 13.65 -22.69
CA ALA A 54 4.62 12.61 -21.70
C ALA A 54 4.52 11.19 -22.31
N MET A 55 3.86 11.04 -23.45
CA MET A 55 3.63 9.77 -24.12
C MET A 55 4.44 9.57 -25.40
N SER A 56 5.24 10.55 -25.83
CA SER A 56 6.01 10.49 -27.08
C SER A 56 7.43 9.93 -26.96
N GLU A 57 7.97 9.84 -25.77
CA GLU A 57 9.31 9.26 -25.54
C GLU A 57 9.19 7.74 -25.44
N LYS A 58 9.56 7.04 -26.53
CA LYS A 58 9.71 5.58 -26.52
C LYS A 58 10.84 5.21 -25.58
N ALA A 59 10.52 4.80 -24.37
CA ALA A 59 11.46 4.09 -23.52
C ALA A 59 11.77 2.74 -24.17
N THR A 60 12.99 2.53 -24.62
CA THR A 60 13.49 1.21 -25.05
C THR A 60 13.45 0.28 -23.85
N VAL A 61 12.59 -0.70 -23.90
CA VAL A 61 12.36 -1.67 -22.81
C VAL A 61 13.60 -2.50 -22.61
N SER A 62 14.34 -2.28 -21.55
CA SER A 62 15.30 -3.23 -21.01
C SER A 62 14.59 -4.04 -19.93
N SER A 63 14.20 -5.26 -20.28
CA SER A 63 13.50 -6.21 -19.41
C SER A 63 14.47 -6.83 -18.38
N LYS A 64 14.84 -6.08 -17.35
CA LYS A 64 15.42 -6.65 -16.12
C LYS A 64 14.74 -6.03 -14.92
N ALA A 65 13.63 -6.65 -14.50
CA ALA A 65 13.17 -6.52 -13.13
C ALA A 65 14.30 -6.97 -12.21
N LYS A 66 14.86 -6.07 -11.41
CA LYS A 66 15.77 -6.42 -10.32
C LYS A 66 14.95 -7.07 -9.22
N THR A 67 14.77 -8.38 -9.33
CA THR A 67 14.29 -9.20 -8.20
C THR A 67 15.35 -9.14 -7.12
N GLY A 68 14.96 -8.68 -5.92
CA GLY A 68 15.80 -8.82 -4.72
C GLY A 68 16.07 -10.33 -4.50
N GLU A 69 17.33 -10.68 -4.38
CA GLU A 69 17.74 -12.06 -4.09
C GLU A 69 17.01 -12.53 -2.81
N ASN A 70 16.28 -13.66 -2.89
CA ASN A 70 15.63 -14.42 -1.83
C ASN A 70 14.16 -14.14 -1.45
N ILE A 71 13.38 -13.33 -2.19
CA ILE A 71 11.93 -13.49 -2.17
C ILE A 71 11.51 -14.37 -3.34
N PRO A 72 10.62 -15.35 -3.13
CA PRO A 72 10.07 -16.11 -4.24
C PRO A 72 9.58 -15.18 -5.35
N ALA A 73 9.94 -15.48 -6.60
CA ALA A 73 9.60 -14.68 -7.78
C ALA A 73 8.06 -14.54 -8.00
N ASP A 74 7.28 -15.29 -7.23
CA ASP A 74 5.81 -15.29 -7.19
C ASP A 74 5.22 -14.23 -6.24
N LYS A 75 6.05 -13.42 -5.56
CA LYS A 75 5.60 -12.41 -4.57
C LYS A 75 6.22 -11.04 -4.87
N GLY A 76 5.58 -10.32 -5.76
CA GLY A 76 5.93 -8.93 -6.11
C GLY A 76 4.98 -7.90 -5.48
N SER A 77 5.23 -6.62 -5.76
CA SER A 77 4.23 -5.56 -5.55
C SER A 77 3.05 -5.76 -6.51
N ILE A 78 1.90 -5.15 -6.21
CA ILE A 78 0.72 -5.16 -7.10
C ILE A 78 1.11 -4.78 -8.52
N THR A 79 1.91 -3.71 -8.68
CA THR A 79 2.35 -3.23 -9.99
C THR A 79 3.20 -4.26 -10.74
N GLU A 80 4.11 -4.97 -10.06
CA GLU A 80 4.94 -6.01 -10.68
C GLU A 80 4.11 -7.24 -11.09
N VAL A 81 3.15 -7.65 -10.23
CA VAL A 81 2.23 -8.76 -10.54
C VAL A 81 1.38 -8.42 -11.76
N ASN A 82 0.73 -7.24 -11.77
CA ASN A 82 -0.16 -6.83 -12.84
C ASN A 82 0.57 -6.55 -14.16
N GLN A 83 1.80 -6.01 -14.11
CA GLN A 83 2.64 -5.83 -15.29
C GLN A 83 3.06 -7.18 -15.91
N ARG A 84 3.43 -8.16 -15.08
CA ARG A 84 3.80 -9.50 -15.56
C ARG A 84 2.64 -10.17 -16.29
N GLU A 85 1.41 -9.94 -15.84
CA GLU A 85 0.20 -10.49 -16.45
C GLU A 85 -0.33 -9.61 -17.62
N GLY A 86 0.23 -8.41 -17.82
CA GLY A 86 -0.16 -7.48 -18.88
C GLY A 86 -1.54 -6.86 -18.69
N ILE A 87 -2.07 -6.84 -17.45
CA ILE A 87 -3.41 -6.32 -17.16
C ILE A 87 -3.42 -4.87 -16.69
N ASP A 88 -2.28 -4.35 -16.23
CA ASP A 88 -2.14 -3.02 -15.63
C ASP A 88 -2.58 -1.88 -16.55
N GLU A 89 -2.45 -2.06 -17.88
CA GLU A 89 -2.85 -1.08 -18.88
C GLU A 89 -4.38 -1.02 -19.11
N TYR A 90 -5.09 -2.08 -18.72
CA TYR A 90 -6.54 -2.22 -18.89
C TYR A 90 -7.33 -1.83 -17.63
N LEU A 91 -6.62 -1.51 -16.55
CA LEU A 91 -7.15 -1.09 -15.25
C LEU A 91 -6.84 0.38 -15.00
N PHE A 92 -7.72 1.08 -14.31
CA PHE A 92 -7.46 2.46 -13.90
C PHE A 92 -6.38 2.47 -12.80
N ASP A 93 -5.37 3.32 -12.94
CA ASP A 93 -4.19 3.36 -12.05
C ASP A 93 -3.51 1.98 -11.84
N GLY A 94 -3.72 1.01 -12.76
CA GLY A 94 -3.02 -0.26 -12.81
C GLY A 94 -3.65 -1.41 -12.02
N ASP A 95 -4.68 -1.18 -11.18
CA ASP A 95 -5.38 -2.22 -10.40
C ASP A 95 -6.84 -1.91 -10.07
N MET A 96 -7.34 -0.71 -10.37
CA MET A 96 -8.72 -0.35 -10.08
C MET A 96 -9.67 -0.66 -11.24
N LEU A 97 -10.74 -1.38 -10.93
CA LEU A 97 -11.83 -1.66 -11.85
C LEU A 97 -12.92 -0.62 -11.66
N LEU A 98 -13.05 0.32 -12.61
CA LEU A 98 -14.11 1.34 -12.60
C LEU A 98 -15.26 0.93 -13.51
N THR A 99 -16.49 1.22 -13.12
CA THR A 99 -17.64 1.12 -14.05
C THR A 99 -17.56 2.19 -15.15
N ASN A 100 -18.39 2.08 -16.20
CA ASN A 100 -18.45 3.11 -17.23
C ASN A 100 -18.88 4.47 -16.67
N GLU A 101 -19.83 4.47 -15.72
CA GLU A 101 -20.31 5.66 -15.05
C GLU A 101 -19.23 6.30 -14.17
N GLN A 102 -18.47 5.49 -13.45
CA GLN A 102 -17.35 5.98 -12.64
C GLN A 102 -16.25 6.59 -13.51
N LEU A 103 -15.88 5.92 -14.62
CA LEU A 103 -14.90 6.46 -15.56
C LEU A 103 -15.39 7.74 -16.23
N ALA A 104 -16.66 7.80 -16.64
CA ALA A 104 -17.27 9.00 -17.20
C ALA A 104 -17.29 10.16 -16.18
N ALA A 105 -17.58 9.86 -14.92
CA ALA A 105 -17.53 10.86 -13.84
C ALA A 105 -16.12 11.41 -13.66
N PHE A 106 -15.08 10.58 -13.80
CA PHE A 106 -13.69 11.02 -13.79
C PHE A 106 -13.38 11.91 -15.00
N GLU A 107 -13.69 11.47 -16.21
CA GLU A 107 -13.44 12.22 -17.45
C GLU A 107 -14.09 13.60 -17.48
N ASN A 108 -15.33 13.68 -17.02
CA ASN A 108 -16.11 14.93 -17.00
C ASN A 108 -15.57 15.97 -16.00
N ASN A 109 -14.77 15.55 -15.03
CA ASN A 109 -14.23 16.41 -13.98
C ASN A 109 -12.75 16.77 -14.17
N LEU A 110 -12.12 16.41 -15.29
CA LEU A 110 -10.71 16.67 -15.58
C LEU A 110 -10.33 18.17 -15.64
N GLY A 111 -11.27 19.07 -15.85
CA GLY A 111 -11.05 20.50 -15.96
C GLY A 111 -11.42 21.33 -14.71
N ASP A 112 -12.11 20.72 -13.76
CA ASP A 112 -12.69 21.44 -12.63
C ASP A 112 -11.76 21.47 -11.42
N GLN A 113 -10.95 22.55 -11.29
CA GLN A 113 -10.06 22.79 -10.15
C GLN A 113 -10.79 23.35 -8.91
N THR A 114 -12.08 23.60 -8.96
CA THR A 114 -12.84 24.30 -7.91
C THR A 114 -13.39 23.38 -6.81
N ARG A 115 -13.36 22.06 -7.00
CA ARG A 115 -13.92 21.09 -6.05
C ARG A 115 -12.94 20.68 -4.95
N GLN A 116 -13.48 20.51 -3.76
CA GLN A 116 -12.79 20.29 -2.49
C GLN A 116 -11.99 18.98 -2.43
N LYS A 117 -10.88 19.05 -1.71
CA LYS A 117 -9.82 18.07 -1.38
C LYS A 117 -10.33 16.71 -0.89
N ARG A 118 -10.00 15.57 -1.54
CA ARG A 118 -10.59 14.24 -1.19
C ARG A 118 -9.66 13.03 -1.45
N GLN A 119 -9.71 11.98 -0.61
CA GLN A 119 -8.93 10.70 -0.67
C GLN A 119 -9.79 9.46 -0.96
N ILE A 120 -11.10 9.56 -0.74
CA ILE A 120 -12.08 8.56 -1.11
C ILE A 120 -12.76 9.07 -2.38
N ALA A 121 -12.94 8.20 -3.36
CA ALA A 121 -13.63 8.55 -4.59
C ALA A 121 -15.04 9.07 -4.30
N THR A 122 -15.39 10.24 -4.82
CA THR A 122 -16.75 10.79 -4.64
C THR A 122 -17.82 9.99 -5.34
N TYR A 123 -17.44 9.25 -6.36
CA TYR A 123 -18.29 8.33 -7.10
C TYR A 123 -18.40 6.95 -6.45
N ALA A 124 -17.59 6.66 -5.42
CA ALA A 124 -17.67 5.40 -4.69
C ALA A 124 -18.90 5.39 -3.78
N LYS A 125 -19.78 4.44 -4.00
CA LYS A 125 -20.92 4.20 -3.11
C LYS A 125 -20.43 3.43 -1.87
N PRO A 126 -20.72 3.90 -0.64
CA PRO A 126 -20.38 3.15 0.55
C PRO A 126 -21.25 1.91 0.69
N TRP A 127 -20.74 0.87 1.34
CA TRP A 127 -21.50 -0.33 1.67
C TRP A 127 -22.58 0.01 2.71
N PRO A 128 -23.86 -0.32 2.44
CA PRO A 128 -24.96 -0.05 3.34
C PRO A 128 -24.75 -0.71 4.70
N ASN A 129 -25.17 -0.03 5.76
CA ASN A 129 -25.04 -0.52 7.13
C ASN A 129 -23.61 -0.90 7.54
N LYS A 130 -22.60 -0.40 6.80
CA LYS A 130 -21.18 -0.72 7.03
C LYS A 130 -20.89 -2.23 6.96
N LYS A 131 -21.64 -2.96 6.14
CA LYS A 131 -21.49 -4.40 5.90
C LYS A 131 -21.05 -4.64 4.47
N LEU A 132 -19.86 -5.21 4.29
CA LEU A 132 -19.36 -5.69 3.01
C LEU A 132 -19.57 -7.20 2.97
N PHE A 133 -20.41 -7.66 2.05
CA PHE A 133 -20.62 -9.08 1.81
C PHE A 133 -19.61 -9.58 0.80
N TYR A 134 -19.03 -10.74 1.03
CA TYR A 134 -18.09 -11.38 0.13
C TYR A 134 -18.25 -12.90 0.14
N TYR A 135 -17.67 -13.55 -0.86
CA TYR A 135 -17.52 -14.99 -0.88
C TYR A 135 -16.31 -15.38 -1.72
N PHE A 136 -15.85 -16.60 -1.57
CA PHE A 136 -14.73 -17.13 -2.34
C PHE A 136 -15.25 -17.95 -3.52
N ASP A 137 -14.63 -17.76 -4.66
CA ASP A 137 -14.74 -18.66 -5.80
C ASP A 137 -13.98 -19.97 -5.51
N ASP A 138 -14.36 -21.05 -6.17
CA ASP A 138 -13.73 -22.38 -6.00
C ASP A 138 -12.24 -22.39 -6.42
N THR A 139 -11.79 -21.35 -7.12
CA THR A 139 -10.38 -21.16 -7.47
C THR A 139 -9.50 -20.80 -6.27
N ILE A 140 -10.06 -20.30 -5.17
CA ILE A 140 -9.32 -19.91 -3.97
C ILE A 140 -9.12 -21.09 -3.02
N THR A 141 -7.89 -21.49 -2.77
CA THR A 141 -7.56 -22.56 -1.83
C THR A 141 -8.00 -22.25 -0.39
N ALA A 142 -8.24 -23.29 0.41
CA ALA A 142 -8.63 -23.11 1.81
C ALA A 142 -7.61 -22.32 2.63
N GLU A 143 -6.30 -22.46 2.34
CA GLU A 143 -5.23 -21.71 2.96
C GLU A 143 -5.34 -20.20 2.63
N ASN A 144 -5.54 -19.87 1.34
CA ASN A 144 -5.71 -18.50 0.88
C ASN A 144 -7.00 -17.87 1.40
N GLN A 145 -8.09 -18.63 1.51
CA GLN A 145 -9.32 -18.19 2.17
C GLN A 145 -9.06 -17.83 3.65
N ALA A 146 -8.34 -18.67 4.39
CA ALA A 146 -7.98 -18.41 5.78
C ALA A 146 -7.09 -17.15 5.90
N TYR A 147 -6.15 -16.98 4.95
CA TYR A 147 -5.29 -15.80 4.85
C TYR A 147 -6.12 -14.51 4.67
N VAL A 148 -7.04 -14.48 3.72
CA VAL A 148 -7.94 -13.34 3.47
C VAL A 148 -8.79 -13.04 4.69
N ARG A 149 -9.46 -14.04 5.28
CA ARG A 149 -10.29 -13.86 6.50
C ARG A 149 -9.50 -13.21 7.63
N LYS A 150 -8.22 -13.56 7.79
CA LYS A 150 -7.34 -12.97 8.81
C LYS A 150 -7.10 -11.48 8.57
N GLN A 151 -6.87 -11.07 7.31
CA GLN A 151 -6.69 -9.66 6.97
C GLN A 151 -8.00 -8.87 7.15
N LEU A 152 -9.13 -9.42 6.74
CA LEU A 152 -10.44 -8.80 6.94
C LEU A 152 -10.78 -8.66 8.43
N LYS A 153 -10.41 -9.64 9.24
CA LYS A 153 -10.54 -9.53 10.71
C LYS A 153 -9.69 -8.38 11.26
N TYR A 154 -8.46 -8.20 10.79
CA TYR A 154 -7.60 -7.08 11.21
C TYR A 154 -8.27 -5.73 10.92
N LEU A 155 -8.85 -5.55 9.72
CA LEU A 155 -9.60 -4.36 9.34
C LEU A 155 -10.87 -4.19 10.18
N SER A 156 -11.64 -5.26 10.34
CA SER A 156 -12.86 -5.26 11.13
C SER A 156 -12.63 -4.87 12.59
N ASP A 157 -11.59 -5.39 13.24
CA ASP A 157 -11.27 -5.09 14.63
C ASP A 157 -10.92 -3.60 14.87
N ARG A 158 -10.55 -2.86 13.80
CA ARG A 158 -10.08 -1.46 13.86
C ARG A 158 -11.00 -0.47 13.17
N THR A 159 -12.07 -0.95 12.55
CA THR A 159 -13.05 -0.12 11.86
C THR A 159 -14.46 -0.52 12.29
N CYS A 160 -15.47 0.24 11.88
CA CYS A 160 -16.85 -0.20 12.05
C CYS A 160 -17.34 -1.10 10.91
N ILE A 161 -16.47 -1.46 9.97
CA ILE A 161 -16.84 -2.31 8.84
C ILE A 161 -16.94 -3.76 9.30
N THR A 162 -18.04 -4.39 8.95
CA THR A 162 -18.24 -5.82 9.15
C THR A 162 -18.16 -6.53 7.80
N PHE A 163 -17.20 -7.44 7.68
CA PHE A 163 -17.10 -8.32 6.51
C PHE A 163 -17.91 -9.58 6.78
N VAL A 164 -18.83 -9.90 5.88
CA VAL A 164 -19.77 -11.02 6.05
C VAL A 164 -19.65 -11.97 4.86
N GLU A 165 -19.28 -13.20 5.10
CA GLU A 165 -19.19 -14.21 4.05
C GLU A 165 -20.60 -14.68 3.67
N ASN A 166 -21.06 -14.31 2.46
CA ASN A 166 -22.39 -14.62 1.95
C ASN A 166 -22.44 -14.56 0.42
N ALA A 167 -22.53 -15.73 -0.22
CA ALA A 167 -22.58 -15.89 -1.67
C ALA A 167 -23.92 -15.49 -2.29
N THR A 168 -24.97 -15.29 -1.48
CA THR A 168 -26.33 -14.98 -1.98
C THR A 168 -26.75 -13.53 -1.75
N ALA A 169 -25.90 -12.71 -1.10
CA ALA A 169 -26.19 -11.30 -0.89
C ALA A 169 -26.33 -10.58 -2.23
N THR A 170 -27.31 -9.68 -2.36
CA THR A 170 -27.57 -8.91 -3.61
C THR A 170 -26.32 -8.16 -4.05
N ASN A 171 -25.68 -7.42 -3.15
CA ASN A 171 -24.41 -6.72 -3.42
C ASN A 171 -23.31 -7.45 -2.67
N ARG A 172 -22.32 -7.98 -3.40
CA ARG A 172 -21.26 -8.80 -2.84
C ARG A 172 -19.97 -8.73 -3.65
N VAL A 173 -18.87 -8.99 -2.99
CA VAL A 173 -17.54 -9.17 -3.61
C VAL A 173 -17.30 -10.65 -3.84
N LYS A 174 -17.01 -11.04 -5.08
CA LYS A 174 -16.51 -12.36 -5.44
C LYS A 174 -15.00 -12.33 -5.44
N VAL A 175 -14.35 -13.04 -4.53
CA VAL A 175 -12.89 -13.18 -4.46
C VAL A 175 -12.48 -14.35 -5.32
N VAL A 176 -11.60 -14.11 -6.30
CA VAL A 176 -11.15 -15.11 -7.28
C VAL A 176 -9.63 -15.20 -7.31
N ASP A 177 -9.08 -16.39 -7.56
CA ASP A 177 -7.69 -16.56 -8.03
C ASP A 177 -7.68 -16.41 -9.55
N GLY A 178 -7.73 -15.15 -9.99
CA GLY A 178 -7.83 -14.78 -11.39
C GLY A 178 -6.47 -14.53 -12.03
N THR A 179 -6.31 -13.32 -12.58
CA THR A 179 -5.06 -12.86 -13.20
C THR A 179 -4.74 -11.49 -12.59
N GLY A 180 -3.64 -11.39 -11.83
CA GLY A 180 -3.23 -10.19 -11.13
C GLY A 180 -4.04 -9.85 -9.88
N CYS A 181 -3.72 -8.69 -9.30
CA CYS A 181 -4.36 -8.15 -8.11
C CYS A 181 -5.17 -6.91 -8.51
N PHE A 182 -6.49 -6.95 -8.38
CA PHE A 182 -7.34 -5.80 -8.68
C PHE A 182 -8.71 -5.89 -8.02
N GLY A 183 -9.35 -4.74 -7.82
CA GLY A 183 -10.69 -4.67 -7.27
C GLY A 183 -11.52 -3.48 -7.79
N ALA A 184 -12.85 -3.56 -7.62
CA ALA A 184 -13.74 -2.45 -7.92
C ALA A 184 -13.72 -1.39 -6.82
N VAL A 185 -13.93 -0.11 -7.20
CA VAL A 185 -13.92 1.02 -6.25
C VAL A 185 -15.31 1.27 -5.69
N GLY A 186 -15.45 1.02 -4.37
CA GLY A 186 -16.73 1.11 -3.66
C GLY A 186 -17.68 -0.03 -4.01
N MET A 187 -18.95 0.12 -3.62
CA MET A 187 -20.01 -0.81 -3.98
C MET A 187 -20.58 -0.43 -5.35
N ILE A 188 -20.36 -1.26 -6.37
CA ILE A 188 -20.84 -0.98 -7.74
C ILE A 188 -22.24 -1.54 -8.03
N GLY A 189 -22.78 -2.36 -7.12
CA GLY A 189 -24.05 -3.04 -7.28
C GLY A 189 -23.91 -4.46 -7.84
N GLY A 190 -24.76 -5.38 -7.39
CA GLY A 190 -24.67 -6.78 -7.78
C GLY A 190 -23.41 -7.48 -7.29
N GLU A 191 -22.90 -8.40 -8.09
CA GLU A 191 -21.64 -9.10 -7.85
C GLU A 191 -20.49 -8.31 -8.47
N GLN A 192 -19.43 -8.08 -7.69
CA GLN A 192 -18.21 -7.41 -8.14
C GLN A 192 -16.99 -8.30 -7.89
N THR A 193 -16.11 -8.39 -8.88
CA THR A 193 -14.88 -9.19 -8.81
C THR A 193 -13.79 -8.47 -8.02
N LEU A 194 -13.09 -9.24 -7.16
CA LEU A 194 -11.82 -8.90 -6.55
C LEU A 194 -10.85 -10.04 -6.84
N SER A 195 -9.81 -9.76 -7.64
CA SER A 195 -8.82 -10.75 -8.06
C SER A 195 -7.63 -10.75 -7.13
N LEU A 196 -7.27 -11.93 -6.65
CA LEU A 196 -6.07 -12.20 -5.87
C LEU A 196 -5.36 -13.40 -6.49
N ALA A 197 -4.59 -13.17 -7.55
CA ALA A 197 -3.79 -14.19 -8.20
C ALA A 197 -2.54 -14.56 -7.35
N ASN A 198 -1.80 -15.55 -7.84
CA ASN A 198 -0.50 -15.87 -7.25
C ASN A 198 0.40 -14.62 -7.18
N GLY A 199 0.94 -14.34 -6.00
CA GLY A 199 1.68 -13.11 -5.69
C GLY A 199 0.84 -12.02 -4.99
N CYS A 200 -0.50 -12.11 -4.98
CA CYS A 200 -1.37 -11.15 -4.29
C CYS A 200 -1.65 -11.49 -2.82
N PHE A 201 -1.35 -12.72 -2.37
CA PHE A 201 -1.58 -13.12 -0.98
C PHE A 201 -0.48 -12.59 -0.05
N ILE A 202 -0.43 -11.26 0.04
CA ILE A 202 0.43 -10.50 0.96
C ILE A 202 -0.48 -9.62 1.81
N VAL A 203 -0.12 -9.42 3.09
CA VAL A 203 -0.93 -8.68 4.07
C VAL A 203 -1.46 -7.36 3.52
N GLY A 204 -0.56 -6.55 2.96
CA GLY A 204 -0.90 -5.23 2.43
C GLY A 204 -1.72 -5.31 1.16
N THR A 205 -1.42 -6.23 0.25
CA THR A 205 -2.14 -6.38 -1.03
C THR A 205 -3.59 -6.79 -0.79
N VAL A 206 -3.86 -7.79 0.05
CA VAL A 206 -5.24 -8.18 0.40
C VAL A 206 -6.00 -6.99 1.02
N ALA A 207 -5.37 -6.27 1.95
CA ALA A 207 -5.98 -5.10 2.55
C ALA A 207 -6.22 -3.97 1.52
N HIS A 208 -5.29 -3.75 0.60
CA HIS A 208 -5.35 -2.77 -0.48
C HIS A 208 -6.58 -2.99 -1.38
N GLU A 209 -6.75 -4.21 -1.89
CA GLU A 209 -7.87 -4.54 -2.77
C GLU A 209 -9.22 -4.40 -2.05
N PHE A 210 -9.32 -4.82 -0.80
CA PHE A 210 -10.53 -4.59 -0.03
C PHE A 210 -10.74 -3.12 0.35
N MET A 211 -9.69 -2.31 0.46
CA MET A 211 -9.83 -0.86 0.65
C MET A 211 -10.36 -0.19 -0.62
N HIS A 212 -10.01 -0.66 -1.83
CA HIS A 212 -10.68 -0.25 -3.07
C HIS A 212 -12.17 -0.59 -3.01
N ALA A 213 -12.53 -1.81 -2.63
CA ALA A 213 -13.94 -2.18 -2.45
C ALA A 213 -14.65 -1.30 -1.41
N LEU A 214 -13.94 -0.72 -0.44
CA LEU A 214 -14.48 0.25 0.52
C LEU A 214 -14.48 1.69 0.00
N GLY A 215 -13.97 1.97 -1.19
CA GLY A 215 -13.99 3.27 -1.85
C GLY A 215 -12.68 4.06 -1.83
N ALA A 216 -11.61 3.51 -1.25
CA ALA A 216 -10.30 4.15 -1.24
C ALA A 216 -9.66 4.15 -2.64
N VAL A 217 -8.88 5.20 -2.94
CA VAL A 217 -8.04 5.31 -4.13
C VAL A 217 -6.58 5.51 -3.73
N HIS A 218 -5.69 5.48 -4.71
CA HIS A 218 -4.25 5.52 -4.46
C HIS A 218 -3.77 6.82 -3.84
N MET A 219 -2.77 6.71 -2.98
CA MET A 219 -2.14 7.84 -2.33
C MET A 219 -1.38 8.71 -3.34
N HIS A 220 -0.68 8.09 -4.31
CA HIS A 220 0.08 8.80 -5.34
C HIS A 220 -0.79 9.51 -6.37
N ALA A 221 -2.06 9.13 -6.49
CA ALA A 221 -3.03 9.80 -7.37
C ALA A 221 -3.72 11.00 -6.71
N ARG A 222 -3.50 11.26 -5.44
CA ARG A 222 -4.08 12.43 -4.74
C ARG A 222 -3.78 13.72 -5.50
N HIS A 223 -4.77 14.62 -5.56
CA HIS A 223 -4.61 15.92 -6.24
C HIS A 223 -3.49 16.78 -5.62
N ASP A 224 -3.19 16.63 -4.30
CA ASP A 224 -2.14 17.36 -3.59
C ASP A 224 -0.79 16.63 -3.54
N ARG A 225 -0.64 15.48 -4.23
CA ARG A 225 0.56 14.62 -4.18
C ARG A 225 1.85 15.35 -4.52
N ASP A 226 1.81 16.36 -5.43
CA ASP A 226 2.99 17.09 -5.88
C ASP A 226 3.63 17.94 -4.77
N LYS A 227 2.97 18.08 -3.62
CA LYS A 227 3.55 18.65 -2.39
C LYS A 227 4.43 17.64 -1.64
N TYR A 228 4.36 16.37 -2.00
CA TYR A 228 5.01 15.26 -1.29
C TYR A 228 5.89 14.40 -2.18
N ILE A 229 5.51 14.20 -3.44
CA ILE A 229 6.27 13.43 -4.41
C ILE A 229 6.42 14.23 -5.70
N ARG A 230 7.55 14.01 -6.38
CA ARG A 230 7.76 14.43 -7.76
C ARG A 230 7.61 13.21 -8.66
N VAL A 231 6.70 13.27 -9.62
CA VAL A 231 6.55 12.25 -10.66
C VAL A 231 7.62 12.46 -11.74
N ASN A 232 8.31 11.41 -12.12
CA ASN A 232 9.32 11.36 -13.17
C ASN A 232 8.92 10.28 -14.18
N LEU A 233 8.51 10.69 -15.37
CA LEU A 233 8.01 9.81 -16.40
C LEU A 233 9.08 9.35 -17.40
N THR A 234 10.36 9.76 -17.25
CA THR A 234 11.44 9.49 -18.20
C THR A 234 11.59 7.99 -18.54
N ASN A 235 11.44 7.13 -17.55
CA ASN A 235 11.58 5.68 -17.71
C ASN A 235 10.24 4.94 -17.58
N VAL A 236 9.12 5.63 -17.77
CA VAL A 236 7.79 5.02 -17.74
C VAL A 236 7.34 4.83 -19.18
N PRO A 237 6.97 3.59 -19.60
CA PRO A 237 6.40 3.33 -20.91
C PRO A 237 5.14 4.17 -21.18
N ALA A 238 4.96 4.60 -22.43
CA ALA A 238 3.89 5.53 -22.79
C ALA A 238 2.50 5.02 -22.43
N GLU A 239 2.28 3.72 -22.57
CA GLU A 239 1.03 3.02 -22.24
C GLU A 239 0.71 3.00 -20.74
N ARG A 240 1.71 3.26 -19.86
CA ARG A 240 1.59 3.28 -18.39
C ARG A 240 1.57 4.67 -17.76
N VAL A 241 1.81 5.70 -18.57
CA VAL A 241 1.85 7.09 -18.08
C VAL A 241 0.51 7.51 -17.46
N GLN A 242 -0.60 6.97 -17.95
CA GLN A 242 -1.95 7.20 -17.40
C GLN A 242 -2.08 6.86 -15.92
N ASN A 243 -1.27 5.92 -15.40
CA ASN A 243 -1.29 5.50 -13.99
C ASN A 243 -0.75 6.59 -13.04
N PHE A 244 -0.31 7.73 -13.57
CA PHE A 244 0.13 8.89 -12.78
C PHE A 244 -0.83 10.06 -12.87
N ASN A 245 -2.05 9.87 -13.35
CA ASN A 245 -3.08 10.90 -13.33
C ASN A 245 -3.41 11.30 -11.89
N LYS A 246 -3.78 12.57 -11.70
CA LYS A 246 -4.30 13.02 -10.41
C LYS A 246 -5.79 12.75 -10.32
N GLU A 247 -6.18 12.13 -9.24
CA GLU A 247 -7.57 11.88 -8.92
C GLU A 247 -8.17 13.11 -8.21
N ASN A 248 -8.82 13.98 -8.98
CA ASN A 248 -9.42 15.22 -8.46
C ASN A 248 -10.76 14.98 -7.74
N ASN A 249 -11.35 13.80 -7.91
CA ASN A 249 -12.65 13.41 -7.35
C ASN A 249 -12.55 12.65 -6.04
N THR A 250 -11.62 13.00 -5.16
CA THR A 250 -11.36 12.28 -3.93
C THR A 250 -11.41 13.14 -2.68
N ILE A 251 -11.92 12.62 -1.53
CA ILE A 251 -11.95 13.30 -0.23
C ILE A 251 -10.65 13.01 0.52
N ILE A 252 -9.88 14.03 0.90
CA ILE A 252 -8.71 13.90 1.77
C ILE A 252 -9.15 13.94 3.23
N TYR A 253 -9.05 12.80 3.89
CA TYR A 253 -9.31 12.67 5.32
C TYR A 253 -8.04 12.64 6.16
N THR A 254 -6.88 12.33 5.55
CA THR A 254 -5.62 12.10 6.26
C THR A 254 -4.48 12.92 5.65
N PRO A 255 -3.41 13.21 6.40
CA PRO A 255 -2.15 13.65 5.82
C PRO A 255 -1.68 12.69 4.71
N TYR A 256 -0.72 13.14 3.88
CA TYR A 256 -0.08 12.25 2.91
C TYR A 256 0.79 11.23 3.66
N GLU A 257 0.44 9.94 3.52
CA GLU A 257 1.09 8.85 4.25
C GLU A 257 1.94 8.01 3.29
N TYR A 258 3.26 8.22 3.31
CA TYR A 258 4.18 7.48 2.45
C TYR A 258 4.19 5.97 2.74
N GLY A 259 3.85 5.56 3.96
CA GLY A 259 3.76 4.17 4.38
C GLY A 259 2.36 3.56 4.25
N SER A 260 1.44 4.22 3.57
CA SER A 260 0.10 3.69 3.25
C SER A 260 0.21 2.45 2.36
N VAL A 261 -0.65 1.46 2.59
CA VAL A 261 -0.79 0.33 1.65
C VAL A 261 -1.37 0.78 0.30
N MET A 262 -2.05 1.94 0.25
CA MET A 262 -2.56 2.55 -0.96
C MET A 262 -1.49 3.40 -1.70
N GLN A 263 -0.24 3.39 -1.27
CA GLN A 263 0.88 4.09 -1.90
C GLN A 263 1.73 3.09 -2.68
N TYR A 264 1.81 3.25 -3.98
CA TYR A 264 2.67 2.43 -4.82
C TYR A 264 4.16 2.62 -4.53
N PRO A 265 5.01 1.63 -4.87
CA PRO A 265 6.46 1.75 -4.80
C PRO A 265 6.98 2.98 -5.55
N SER A 266 8.11 3.52 -5.12
CA SER A 266 8.75 4.64 -5.83
C SER A 266 9.20 4.28 -7.25
N SER A 267 9.40 3.00 -7.55
CA SER A 267 9.76 2.45 -8.87
C SER A 267 8.57 1.99 -9.71
N ALA A 268 7.33 2.16 -9.24
CA ALA A 268 6.12 1.66 -9.93
C ALA A 268 6.07 2.12 -11.40
N PHE A 269 5.76 1.17 -12.30
CA PHE A 269 5.65 1.36 -13.75
C PHE A 269 6.93 1.84 -14.46
N ALA A 270 8.04 2.07 -13.75
CA ALA A 270 9.30 2.46 -14.38
C ALA A 270 10.09 1.22 -14.82
N THR A 271 10.69 1.27 -16.00
CA THR A 271 11.62 0.24 -16.53
C THR A 271 12.97 0.28 -15.80
N SER A 272 13.33 1.44 -15.22
CA SER A 272 14.51 1.60 -14.37
C SER A 272 14.39 2.84 -13.49
N GLY A 273 15.02 2.81 -12.31
CA GLY A 273 15.04 3.93 -11.37
C GLY A 273 13.70 4.18 -10.70
N HIS A 274 13.33 5.44 -10.51
CA HIS A 274 12.15 5.84 -9.77
C HIS A 274 11.23 6.72 -10.63
N SER A 275 9.97 6.30 -10.75
CA SER A 275 8.88 7.09 -11.34
C SER A 275 8.29 8.10 -10.36
N MET A 276 8.44 7.85 -9.06
CA MET A 276 7.98 8.72 -7.98
C MET A 276 9.11 8.97 -6.99
N VAL A 277 9.52 10.23 -6.85
CA VAL A 277 10.59 10.65 -5.94
C VAL A 277 9.98 11.40 -4.77
N PRO A 278 10.09 10.90 -3.53
CA PRO A 278 9.57 11.63 -2.38
C PRO A 278 10.36 12.92 -2.15
N LEU A 279 9.67 14.03 -1.88
CA LEU A 279 10.29 15.32 -1.58
C LEU A 279 10.93 15.34 -0.18
N THR A 280 10.47 14.48 0.71
CA THR A 280 11.10 14.26 2.03
C THR A 280 12.11 13.14 1.92
N ALA A 281 13.35 13.42 2.25
CA ALA A 281 14.45 12.44 2.16
C ALA A 281 14.19 11.18 3.00
N GLY A 282 14.63 10.04 2.49
CA GLY A 282 14.57 8.74 3.17
C GLY A 282 13.26 7.95 2.97
N TYR A 283 12.24 8.50 2.32
CA TYR A 283 10.95 7.80 2.14
C TYR A 283 10.86 6.89 0.92
N ALA A 284 11.81 6.94 -0.02
CA ALA A 284 11.71 6.15 -1.27
C ALA A 284 11.45 4.66 -1.01
N ARG A 285 12.10 4.08 0.03
CA ARG A 285 11.92 2.68 0.41
C ARG A 285 10.78 2.45 1.41
N THR A 286 10.06 3.49 1.80
CA THR A 286 8.86 3.40 2.66
C THR A 286 7.60 3.33 1.80
N MET A 287 7.64 3.90 0.60
CA MET A 287 6.58 3.79 -0.41
C MET A 287 6.43 2.33 -0.87
N GLY A 288 5.21 1.90 -1.19
CA GLY A 288 4.90 0.51 -1.53
C GLY A 288 4.85 -0.43 -0.32
N ALA A 289 4.58 0.12 0.85
CA ALA A 289 4.51 -0.64 2.10
C ALA A 289 3.40 -1.70 2.05
N GLN A 290 3.70 -2.88 2.63
CA GLN A 290 2.73 -3.96 2.80
C GLN A 290 2.20 -4.07 4.24
N ALA A 291 2.64 -3.20 5.13
CA ALA A 291 2.10 -3.08 6.49
C ALA A 291 1.04 -1.98 6.52
N ILE A 292 -0.20 -2.34 6.85
CA ILE A 292 -1.33 -1.41 6.93
C ILE A 292 -0.99 -0.27 7.89
N SER A 293 -1.02 0.97 7.41
CA SER A 293 -0.69 2.14 8.21
C SER A 293 -1.85 2.52 9.15
N PHE A 294 -1.53 3.31 10.16
CA PHE A 294 -2.55 3.83 11.06
C PHE A 294 -3.52 4.77 10.31
N TYR A 295 -3.01 5.51 9.33
CA TYR A 295 -3.84 6.43 8.54
C TYR A 295 -4.72 5.70 7.52
N ASP A 296 -4.37 4.52 7.06
CA ASP A 296 -5.27 3.68 6.24
C ASP A 296 -6.54 3.33 7.02
N ILE A 297 -6.37 2.89 8.27
CA ILE A 297 -7.49 2.60 9.18
C ILE A 297 -8.31 3.87 9.47
N ARG A 298 -7.65 5.00 9.74
CA ARG A 298 -8.34 6.26 10.02
C ARG A 298 -9.15 6.77 8.84
N MET A 299 -8.62 6.63 7.62
CA MET A 299 -9.31 7.03 6.39
C MET A 299 -10.67 6.31 6.27
N ILE A 300 -10.68 4.98 6.42
CA ILE A 300 -11.93 4.20 6.40
C ILE A 300 -12.86 4.62 7.55
N ASN A 301 -12.33 4.79 8.76
CA ASN A 301 -13.14 5.21 9.91
C ASN A 301 -13.79 6.59 9.73
N TRP A 302 -13.13 7.52 9.05
CA TRP A 302 -13.72 8.83 8.75
C TRP A 302 -14.76 8.74 7.65
N PHE A 303 -14.46 8.04 6.56
CA PHE A 303 -15.41 7.90 5.45
C PHE A 303 -16.73 7.26 5.89
N TYR A 304 -16.64 6.16 6.63
CA TYR A 304 -17.82 5.45 7.14
C TYR A 304 -18.38 6.05 8.43
N LYS A 305 -17.83 7.17 8.92
CA LYS A 305 -18.26 7.83 10.18
C LYS A 305 -18.29 6.83 11.35
N CYS A 306 -17.24 5.98 11.44
CA CYS A 306 -17.19 4.90 12.41
C CYS A 306 -17.18 5.38 13.86
N ASN A 307 -16.64 6.54 14.13
CA ASN A 307 -16.52 7.09 15.49
C ASN A 307 -17.84 7.69 16.03
N ALA A 308 -18.87 7.83 15.18
CA ALA A 308 -20.15 8.41 15.62
C ALA A 308 -20.75 7.75 16.87
N PRO A 309 -20.73 6.42 17.05
CA PRO A 309 -21.22 5.77 18.26
C PRO A 309 -20.43 6.11 19.53
N CYS A 310 -19.16 6.50 19.40
CA CYS A 310 -18.30 6.87 20.54
C CYS A 310 -18.40 8.35 20.91
N ASN A 311 -18.94 9.19 20.02
CA ASN A 311 -19.01 10.62 20.24
C ASN A 311 -20.03 10.94 21.37
N GLY A 312 -19.59 11.74 22.33
CA GLY A 312 -20.44 12.18 23.43
C GLY A 312 -20.61 11.18 24.60
N LEU A 313 -20.07 9.96 24.49
CA LEU A 313 -20.10 9.02 25.61
C LEU A 313 -19.05 9.43 26.66
N LYS A 314 -19.44 9.47 27.94
CA LYS A 314 -18.52 9.75 29.07
C LYS A 314 -17.41 8.71 29.19
N THR A 315 -17.64 7.49 28.70
CA THR A 315 -16.72 6.36 28.73
C THR A 315 -15.76 6.32 27.54
N THR A 316 -15.88 7.27 26.58
CA THR A 316 -14.98 7.31 25.43
C THR A 316 -13.54 7.56 25.85
N ALA A 317 -12.63 6.70 25.39
CA ALA A 317 -11.23 6.75 25.74
C ALA A 317 -10.58 8.09 25.31
N LYS A 318 -9.82 8.69 26.21
CA LYS A 318 -8.96 9.85 25.92
C LYS A 318 -7.60 9.34 25.46
N CYS A 319 -7.52 9.02 24.17
CA CYS A 319 -6.32 8.45 23.58
C CYS A 319 -5.19 9.47 23.50
N VAL A 320 -3.97 9.03 23.82
CA VAL A 320 -2.76 9.84 23.70
C VAL A 320 -1.89 9.37 22.53
N ASN A 321 -0.78 10.05 22.25
CA ASN A 321 0.20 9.68 21.22
C ASN A 321 -0.40 9.49 19.81
N GLY A 322 -1.42 10.27 19.45
CA GLY A 322 -2.06 10.19 18.14
C GLY A 322 -3.05 9.03 17.99
N GLY A 323 -3.30 8.24 19.05
CA GLY A 323 -4.33 7.20 19.05
C GLY A 323 -5.74 7.77 18.93
N VAL A 324 -6.70 6.93 18.58
CA VAL A 324 -8.13 7.28 18.45
C VAL A 324 -9.00 6.23 19.14
N PRO A 325 -10.19 6.59 19.63
CA PRO A 325 -11.12 5.61 20.18
C PRO A 325 -11.42 4.50 19.15
N ASN A 326 -11.44 3.26 19.63
CA ASN A 326 -11.82 2.13 18.79
C ASN A 326 -13.33 2.15 18.58
N PRO A 327 -13.85 2.21 17.34
CA PRO A 327 -15.28 2.30 17.08
C PRO A 327 -16.08 1.07 17.54
N ARG A 328 -15.39 -0.05 17.82
CA ARG A 328 -16.01 -1.26 18.37
C ARG A 328 -15.95 -1.35 19.89
N ALA A 329 -15.08 -0.55 20.51
CA ALA A 329 -14.88 -0.53 21.95
C ALA A 329 -14.44 0.86 22.39
N CYS A 330 -15.38 1.79 22.50
CA CYS A 330 -15.11 3.22 22.71
C CYS A 330 -14.22 3.53 23.92
N ALA A 331 -14.17 2.64 24.92
CA ALA A 331 -13.31 2.78 26.10
C ALA A 331 -11.83 2.39 25.87
N THR A 332 -11.49 1.92 24.66
CA THR A 332 -10.12 1.55 24.28
C THR A 332 -9.67 2.31 23.05
N CYS A 333 -8.38 2.39 22.83
CA CYS A 333 -7.80 3.11 21.70
C CYS A 333 -7.22 2.17 20.64
N ILE A 334 -7.34 2.56 19.38
CA ILE A 334 -6.48 2.10 18.30
C ILE A 334 -5.21 2.93 18.40
N CYS A 335 -4.07 2.27 18.57
CA CYS A 335 -2.79 2.95 18.76
C CYS A 335 -1.95 2.93 17.50
N PRO A 336 -1.22 4.01 17.18
CA PRO A 336 -0.19 3.99 16.15
C PRO A 336 0.91 2.97 16.47
N ASN A 337 1.60 2.49 15.44
CA ASN A 337 2.72 1.58 15.61
C ASN A 337 3.78 2.18 16.56
N GLY A 338 4.29 1.34 17.47
CA GLY A 338 5.21 1.77 18.51
C GLY A 338 4.56 2.14 19.86
N TYR A 339 3.24 2.33 19.87
CA TYR A 339 2.45 2.66 21.06
C TYR A 339 1.47 1.55 21.41
N GLY A 340 1.12 1.43 22.69
CA GLY A 340 0.24 0.39 23.21
C GLY A 340 -0.44 0.78 24.51
N GLY A 341 -1.03 -0.21 25.17
CA GLY A 341 -1.91 -0.02 26.33
C GLY A 341 -3.28 0.48 25.88
N THR A 342 -4.22 0.53 26.82
CA THR A 342 -5.63 0.88 26.56
C THR A 342 -5.78 2.27 25.94
N LEU A 343 -4.91 3.21 26.32
CA LEU A 343 -4.95 4.62 25.90
C LEU A 343 -3.79 5.05 25.01
N CYS A 344 -2.94 4.12 24.51
CA CYS A 344 -1.73 4.37 23.74
C CYS A 344 -0.60 5.10 24.52
N GLY A 345 -0.65 5.09 25.83
CA GLY A 345 0.33 5.75 26.72
C GLY A 345 1.54 4.88 27.10
N GLN A 346 1.57 3.63 26.63
CA GLN A 346 2.58 2.65 26.99
C GLN A 346 3.36 2.20 25.75
N ARG A 347 4.56 1.62 25.97
CA ARG A 347 5.25 0.87 24.95
C ARG A 347 4.37 -0.32 24.52
N LYS A 348 4.34 -0.62 23.23
CA LYS A 348 3.60 -1.79 22.75
C LYS A 348 4.11 -3.04 23.49
N ALA A 349 3.19 -3.82 24.04
CA ALA A 349 3.51 -5.07 24.75
C ALA A 349 4.20 -6.09 23.82
N GLY A 350 4.90 -7.04 24.42
CA GLY A 350 5.71 -8.04 23.73
C GLY A 350 7.20 -7.74 23.82
N CYS A 351 7.95 -8.08 22.76
CA CYS A 351 9.40 -7.91 22.71
C CYS A 351 9.82 -6.42 22.65
N GLY A 352 11.09 -6.16 23.00
CA GLY A 352 11.67 -4.84 23.10
C GLY A 352 11.73 -4.31 24.54
N ALA A 353 12.32 -3.13 24.73
CA ALA A 353 12.62 -2.55 26.03
C ALA A 353 12.43 -1.02 26.04
N THR A 354 12.39 -0.44 27.25
CA THR A 354 12.55 1.01 27.43
C THR A 354 14.00 1.30 27.77
N LEU A 355 14.66 2.15 26.98
CA LEU A 355 16.09 2.40 26.97
C LEU A 355 16.35 3.85 27.32
N ALA A 356 17.11 4.10 28.41
CA ALA A 356 17.53 5.44 28.79
C ALA A 356 18.74 5.88 27.94
N ALA A 357 18.59 6.96 27.18
CA ALA A 357 19.68 7.58 26.43
C ALA A 357 20.66 8.29 27.37
N GLY A 358 21.93 8.42 26.97
CA GLY A 358 22.94 9.26 27.56
C GLY A 358 23.46 10.29 26.58
N THR A 359 24.43 11.09 26.95
CA THR A 359 25.12 12.02 26.06
C THR A 359 26.06 11.29 25.08
N ALA A 360 26.65 10.18 25.52
CA ALA A 360 27.43 9.29 24.66
C ALA A 360 26.54 8.32 23.90
N TRP A 361 26.97 7.86 22.70
CA TRP A 361 26.31 6.83 21.93
C TRP A 361 26.22 5.52 22.72
N LYS A 362 25.01 5.02 22.90
CA LYS A 362 24.73 3.68 23.40
C LYS A 362 24.30 2.79 22.23
N SER A 363 24.67 1.53 22.27
CA SER A 363 24.33 0.54 21.22
C SER A 363 23.25 -0.42 21.69
N ARG A 364 22.38 -0.81 20.75
CA ARG A 364 21.31 -1.80 20.96
C ARG A 364 21.29 -2.76 19.79
N ASN A 365 21.20 -4.04 20.09
CA ASN A 365 20.89 -5.10 19.12
C ASN A 365 19.49 -5.63 19.40
N ILE A 366 18.66 -5.76 18.38
CA ILE A 366 17.30 -6.28 18.48
C ILE A 366 17.01 -7.21 17.31
N THR A 367 16.47 -8.39 17.60
CA THR A 367 16.09 -9.41 16.61
C THR A 367 14.59 -9.58 16.61
N VAL A 368 13.99 -9.73 15.42
CA VAL A 368 12.54 -9.94 15.21
C VAL A 368 12.32 -11.01 14.15
N GLY A 369 11.25 -11.77 14.28
CA GLY A 369 10.90 -12.86 13.36
C GLY A 369 11.27 -14.23 13.90
N SER A 370 11.32 -15.22 13.02
CA SER A 370 11.62 -16.62 13.39
C SER A 370 12.60 -17.23 12.41
N THR A 371 13.53 -18.04 12.92
CA THR A 371 14.43 -18.84 12.11
C THR A 371 13.81 -20.15 11.62
N ALA A 372 12.62 -20.48 12.14
CA ALA A 372 11.93 -21.74 11.82
C ALA A 372 11.21 -21.75 10.47
N THR A 373 11.13 -20.59 9.78
CA THR A 373 10.39 -20.48 8.51
C THR A 373 11.11 -19.59 7.50
N THR A 374 11.08 -20.00 6.26
CA THR A 374 11.58 -19.26 5.09
C THR A 374 10.44 -18.87 4.14
N ILE A 375 9.18 -18.91 4.61
CA ILE A 375 8.01 -18.45 3.85
C ILE A 375 7.54 -17.10 4.36
N VAL A 376 6.89 -16.34 3.49
CA VAL A 376 6.20 -15.10 3.88
C VAL A 376 5.00 -15.44 4.75
N ARG A 377 4.98 -14.89 5.96
CA ARG A 377 3.90 -15.14 6.92
C ARG A 377 2.65 -14.30 6.63
N ASP A 378 1.56 -14.69 7.23
CA ASP A 378 0.27 -14.00 7.16
C ASP A 378 0.11 -12.83 8.16
N ALA A 379 1.18 -12.54 8.92
CA ALA A 379 1.27 -11.40 9.82
C ALA A 379 2.73 -11.01 10.11
N TYR A 380 2.96 -9.73 10.34
CA TYR A 380 4.25 -9.24 10.76
C TYR A 380 4.55 -9.62 12.23
N SER A 381 5.75 -10.16 12.46
CA SER A 381 6.36 -10.11 13.80
C SER A 381 6.92 -8.72 14.01
N MET A 382 6.62 -8.11 15.14
CA MET A 382 7.03 -6.74 15.43
C MET A 382 7.57 -6.64 16.86
N CYS A 383 8.71 -5.94 17.03
CA CYS A 383 9.24 -5.55 18.33
C CYS A 383 9.32 -4.04 18.42
N THR A 384 9.18 -3.51 19.64
CA THR A 384 9.23 -2.07 19.87
C THR A 384 10.13 -1.75 21.05
N ASP A 385 11.18 -0.96 20.83
CA ASP A 385 11.91 -0.28 21.88
C ASP A 385 11.39 1.15 22.06
N TRP A 386 11.45 1.68 23.27
CA TRP A 386 11.28 3.10 23.55
C TRP A 386 12.60 3.70 24.02
N ILE A 387 13.09 4.74 23.36
CA ILE A 387 14.25 5.50 23.80
C ILE A 387 13.74 6.71 24.58
N THR A 388 14.20 6.86 25.83
CA THR A 388 13.87 7.98 26.71
C THR A 388 15.07 8.91 26.91
N ALA A 389 14.81 10.19 27.10
CA ALA A 389 15.79 11.22 27.42
C ALA A 389 15.24 12.16 28.50
N PRO A 390 16.08 12.95 29.17
CA PRO A 390 15.62 14.02 30.06
C PRO A 390 14.70 15.01 29.34
N ALA A 391 13.79 15.69 30.06
CA ALA A 391 12.87 16.65 29.48
C ALA A 391 13.62 17.74 28.70
N GLY A 392 13.05 18.13 27.54
CA GLY A 392 13.62 19.13 26.65
C GLY A 392 14.79 18.66 25.77
N LYS A 393 15.28 17.44 25.95
CA LYS A 393 16.35 16.87 25.14
C LYS A 393 15.81 16.21 23.87
N LYS A 394 16.60 16.28 22.79
CA LYS A 394 16.33 15.60 21.51
C LYS A 394 17.10 14.28 21.46
N ILE A 395 16.48 13.25 20.86
CA ILE A 395 17.10 11.94 20.71
C ILE A 395 17.72 11.83 19.33
N GLN A 396 18.99 11.47 19.27
CA GLN A 396 19.67 11.07 18.03
C GLN A 396 19.68 9.55 17.92
N PHE A 397 19.44 9.08 16.71
CA PHE A 397 19.34 7.67 16.35
C PHE A 397 20.08 7.42 15.04
N ARG A 398 20.81 6.29 14.93
CA ARG A 398 21.36 5.78 13.67
C ARG A 398 21.43 4.26 13.68
N VAL A 399 21.17 3.62 12.54
CA VAL A 399 21.36 2.19 12.35
C VAL A 399 22.78 1.93 11.89
N THR A 400 23.46 0.97 12.51
CA THR A 400 24.88 0.68 12.25
C THR A 400 25.10 -0.69 11.60
N ALA A 401 24.17 -1.64 11.78
CA ALA A 401 24.26 -2.95 11.13
C ALA A 401 22.88 -3.57 10.87
N LEU A 402 22.81 -4.34 9.81
CA LEU A 402 21.65 -5.12 9.35
C LEU A 402 22.13 -6.56 9.14
N VAL A 403 21.45 -7.53 9.76
CA VAL A 403 21.76 -8.97 9.60
C VAL A 403 20.47 -9.69 9.22
N ASN A 404 20.52 -10.45 8.12
CA ASN A 404 19.34 -11.12 7.51
C ASN A 404 18.19 -10.14 7.20
N VAL A 405 18.54 -8.91 6.82
CA VAL A 405 17.60 -7.88 6.37
C VAL A 405 17.67 -7.80 4.86
N GLN A 406 16.54 -8.00 4.21
CA GLN A 406 16.46 -7.95 2.75
C GLN A 406 16.39 -6.51 2.27
N CYS A 407 17.37 -6.09 1.47
CA CYS A 407 17.40 -4.78 0.86
C CYS A 407 16.51 -4.79 -0.39
N GLN A 408 15.31 -4.24 -0.26
CA GLN A 408 14.35 -4.09 -1.35
C GLN A 408 13.85 -2.66 -1.48
N ASP A 409 13.25 -2.35 -2.62
CA ASP A 409 12.75 -1.01 -2.91
C ASP A 409 11.64 -0.55 -1.97
N THR A 410 10.89 -1.47 -1.36
CA THR A 410 9.75 -1.14 -0.50
C THR A 410 9.99 -1.42 1.00
N CYS A 411 11.15 -1.93 1.39
CA CYS A 411 11.40 -2.45 2.75
C CYS A 411 10.27 -3.37 3.26
N PHE A 412 9.60 -4.05 2.34
CA PHE A 412 8.41 -4.85 2.64
C PHE A 412 8.68 -6.01 3.61
N PRO A 413 9.72 -6.86 3.41
CA PRO A 413 9.84 -8.05 4.22
C PRO A 413 10.26 -7.76 5.66
N ASN A 414 11.06 -6.74 5.84
CA ASN A 414 11.65 -6.39 7.13
C ASN A 414 12.24 -4.97 7.11
N ALA A 415 12.15 -4.28 8.21
CA ALA A 415 12.80 -2.98 8.40
C ALA A 415 12.87 -2.57 9.87
N ILE A 416 13.66 -1.51 10.11
CA ILE A 416 13.66 -0.72 11.32
C ILE A 416 13.14 0.68 11.02
N GLU A 417 12.23 1.17 11.87
CA GLU A 417 11.61 2.49 11.80
C GLU A 417 11.76 3.20 13.16
N ALA A 418 12.50 4.30 13.23
CA ALA A 418 12.47 5.18 14.38
C ALA A 418 11.38 6.25 14.16
N LYS A 419 10.44 6.36 15.08
CA LYS A 419 9.34 7.33 15.04
C LYS A 419 9.88 8.72 15.39
N VAL A 420 10.30 9.48 14.37
CA VAL A 420 10.95 10.79 14.57
C VAL A 420 10.04 11.98 14.27
N LEU A 421 8.86 11.75 13.70
CA LEU A 421 7.92 12.79 13.32
C LEU A 421 7.11 13.28 14.52
N LEU A 422 6.77 14.56 14.54
CA LEU A 422 5.87 15.13 15.56
C LEU A 422 4.47 14.49 15.49
N ASP A 423 3.98 14.22 14.29
CA ASP A 423 2.80 13.39 14.12
C ASP A 423 3.18 11.92 14.36
N LYS A 424 2.92 11.45 15.56
CA LYS A 424 3.25 10.11 16.04
C LYS A 424 2.48 9.01 15.31
N ALA A 425 1.39 9.35 14.64
CA ALA A 425 0.57 8.42 13.86
C ALA A 425 1.17 8.12 12.49
N MET A 426 1.93 9.05 11.90
CA MET A 426 2.55 8.88 10.59
C MET A 426 3.68 7.85 10.63
N THR A 427 3.85 7.13 9.51
CA THR A 427 5.03 6.28 9.28
C THR A 427 6.26 7.14 9.07
N SER A 428 7.33 6.85 9.81
CA SER A 428 8.65 7.46 9.60
C SER A 428 9.44 6.70 8.54
N PRO A 429 10.50 7.30 7.95
CA PRO A 429 11.31 6.62 6.94
C PRO A 429 11.86 5.28 7.46
N ARG A 430 11.64 4.21 6.70
CA ARG A 430 12.09 2.86 7.00
C ARG A 430 13.52 2.62 6.51
N ILE A 431 14.25 1.78 7.21
CA ILE A 431 15.64 1.40 6.90
C ILE A 431 15.69 -0.11 6.74
N CYS A 432 16.12 -0.58 5.57
CA CYS A 432 16.31 -1.99 5.25
C CYS A 432 17.57 -2.24 4.38
N CYS A 433 18.28 -1.20 3.97
CA CYS A 433 19.40 -1.34 3.02
C CYS A 433 20.71 -0.76 3.55
N PRO A 434 21.87 -1.34 3.18
CA PRO A 434 23.19 -0.87 3.63
C PRO A 434 23.46 0.62 3.35
N GLY A 435 22.99 1.17 2.21
CA GLY A 435 23.16 2.58 1.86
C GLY A 435 22.44 3.57 2.79
N GLN A 436 21.59 3.08 3.70
CA GLN A 436 20.89 3.89 4.70
C GLN A 436 21.58 3.87 6.07
N LEU A 437 22.65 3.10 6.24
CA LEU A 437 23.38 2.98 7.52
C LEU A 437 24.10 4.28 7.89
N ASN A 438 24.31 4.46 9.19
CA ASN A 438 25.02 5.56 9.83
C ASN A 438 24.41 6.96 9.61
N GLN A 439 23.29 7.08 8.93
CA GLN A 439 22.57 8.33 8.79
C GLN A 439 21.93 8.72 10.13
N ILE A 440 22.35 9.86 10.68
CA ILE A 440 21.81 10.35 11.95
C ILE A 440 20.43 10.95 11.71
N ARG A 441 19.46 10.47 12.48
CA ARG A 441 18.11 11.02 12.55
C ARG A 441 17.88 11.63 13.91
N VAL A 442 17.18 12.76 13.95
CA VAL A 442 16.86 13.48 15.18
C VAL A 442 15.36 13.39 15.43
N SER A 443 15.01 12.93 16.62
CA SER A 443 13.63 12.89 17.10
C SER A 443 13.37 14.00 18.10
N ASN A 444 12.26 14.71 17.91
CA ASN A 444 11.75 15.71 18.85
C ASN A 444 10.68 15.13 19.79
N ILE A 445 10.41 13.82 19.70
CA ILE A 445 9.44 13.14 20.58
C ILE A 445 10.16 12.30 21.64
N ASN A 446 9.64 12.34 22.84
CA ASN A 446 10.17 11.60 24.00
C ASN A 446 9.01 10.94 24.75
N PRO A 447 8.98 9.62 24.93
CA PRO A 447 9.94 8.65 24.37
C PRO A 447 9.85 8.55 22.84
N THR A 448 10.98 8.20 22.19
CA THR A 448 11.03 7.89 20.76
C THR A 448 10.86 6.37 20.56
N PRO A 449 9.77 5.89 19.97
CA PRO A 449 9.64 4.49 19.61
C PRO A 449 10.57 4.10 18.46
N VAL A 450 11.18 2.94 18.58
CA VAL A 450 11.90 2.25 17.50
C VAL A 450 11.17 0.94 17.26
N VAL A 451 10.59 0.80 16.06
CA VAL A 451 9.83 -0.38 15.65
C VAL A 451 10.68 -1.18 14.68
N VAL A 452 10.87 -2.46 14.96
CA VAL A 452 11.46 -3.41 14.02
C VAL A 452 10.41 -4.45 13.65
N TYR A 453 10.43 -4.87 12.39
CA TYR A 453 9.48 -5.87 11.93
C TYR A 453 10.08 -6.83 10.91
N SER A 454 9.51 -8.03 10.83
CA SER A 454 9.79 -9.01 9.79
C SER A 454 8.54 -9.84 9.51
N ILE A 455 8.32 -10.17 8.24
CA ILE A 455 7.26 -11.08 7.79
C ILE A 455 7.82 -12.37 7.22
N TYR A 456 9.13 -12.45 7.00
CA TYR A 456 9.77 -13.56 6.31
C TYR A 456 10.64 -14.41 7.24
N TYR A 457 11.78 -13.92 7.67
CA TYR A 457 12.79 -14.63 8.46
C TYR A 457 13.17 -13.82 9.70
N ALA A 458 14.01 -14.37 10.57
CA ALA A 458 14.58 -13.60 11.67
C ALA A 458 15.55 -12.55 11.14
N SER A 459 15.30 -11.30 11.48
CA SER A 459 16.10 -10.14 11.07
C SER A 459 16.63 -9.42 12.30
N SER A 460 17.92 -9.07 12.29
CA SER A 460 18.58 -8.37 13.40
C SER A 460 19.07 -7.00 12.98
N TYR A 461 18.90 -6.05 13.87
CA TYR A 461 19.22 -4.65 13.68
C TYR A 461 20.11 -4.18 14.81
N THR A 462 21.30 -3.63 14.50
CA THR A 462 22.11 -2.88 15.47
C THR A 462 21.92 -1.41 15.21
N TYR A 463 21.56 -0.66 16.25
CA TYR A 463 21.42 0.79 16.17
C TYR A 463 22.05 1.49 17.39
N GLN A 464 22.39 2.73 17.20
CA GLN A 464 22.93 3.58 18.24
C GLN A 464 22.00 4.75 18.52
N TYR A 465 21.98 5.18 19.78
CA TYR A 465 21.15 6.28 20.24
C TYR A 465 21.84 7.07 21.34
N ARG A 466 21.55 8.36 21.39
CA ARG A 466 21.95 9.29 22.46
C ARG A 466 20.97 10.45 22.53
N TYR A 467 21.08 11.31 23.54
CA TYR A 467 20.40 12.61 23.53
C TYR A 467 21.39 13.77 23.36
N ILE A 468 20.86 14.92 22.90
CA ILE A 468 21.56 16.20 22.75
C ILE A 468 20.74 17.32 23.37
#